data_50abb137e788efba8d3e46799d538043
#
_entry.id   50abb137e788efba8d3e46799d538043
#
_cell.length_a   1.000
_cell.length_b   1.000
_cell.length_c   1.000
_cell.angle_alpha   90.00
_cell.angle_beta   90.00
_cell.angle_gamma   90.00
#
_symmetry.space_group_name_H-M   'P 1'
#
loop_
_entity.id
_entity.type
_entity.pdbx_description
1 polymer ?
#
loop_
_entity_poly.entity_id
_entity_poly.type
_entity_poly.pdbx_seq_one_letter_code
_entity_poly.pdbx_strand_id
1 'polypeptide(L)'
;MRFLNMMLPLSLAILAFGPNYGFAASSGLELVVTRQFNRPILSLRSSGAQGNKYGFEGGRVLKIKGVYHLFTSEMVGDPHWVKMRLAHWVSADRVHWRRLSTLLESSGDFTGKDPRAALWSPMPVYNAKEGRWNLFYVAYQAAPDTSHEWLTNNEGRIWRAVSKTHGPNGIDGPYKDVGVILQRGSDSDSWEGLQGTDSFFPYSVGNTWCAFYGTAHTENLPISSWQVGLASAPELAGPWTRSTQLNPLKVEPRFIENPIVTRLADGTYVAVYDVQRENSIGYTFSTDGIHWSAGQHLVVQKGDGIWSNDVRTPLGLIEEGNDTFTLFYTANEMISGAHADAYGVTLTPGAVGLVEVELKRPSR
;
A
#
# COMPACT_ATOMS: atom_id res chain seq x y z
N MET A 1 -1.75 76.23 -33.70
CA MET A 1 -2.25 75.63 -32.42
C MET A 1 -2.41 74.16 -32.62
N ARG A 2 -1.45 73.34 -32.19
CA ARG A 2 -1.54 71.89 -32.26
C ARG A 2 -1.59 71.39 -30.82
N PHE A 3 -2.70 70.72 -30.42
CA PHE A 3 -2.80 70.04 -29.14
C PHE A 3 -2.20 68.66 -29.24
N LEU A 4 -1.25 68.40 -28.39
CA LEU A 4 -0.54 67.12 -28.23
C LEU A 4 -1.29 66.33 -27.15
N ASN A 5 -1.99 65.24 -27.55
CA ASN A 5 -2.59 64.30 -26.61
C ASN A 5 -1.50 63.30 -26.16
N MET A 6 -1.13 63.41 -24.92
CA MET A 6 -0.27 62.41 -24.22
C MET A 6 -1.17 61.30 -23.66
N MET A 7 -1.16 60.11 -24.28
CA MET A 7 -1.71 58.88 -23.70
C MET A 7 -0.66 58.24 -22.83
N LEU A 8 -0.93 58.10 -21.51
CA LEU A 8 -0.20 57.24 -20.61
C LEU A 8 -0.65 55.78 -20.81
N PRO A 9 0.27 54.80 -20.85
CA PRO A 9 -0.12 53.41 -20.84
C PRO A 9 -0.46 52.98 -19.43
N LEU A 10 -1.68 52.44 -19.26
CA LEU A 10 -2.14 51.78 -18.04
C LEU A 10 -1.49 50.39 -18.02
N SER A 11 -0.46 50.21 -17.20
CA SER A 11 0.14 48.90 -16.97
C SER A 11 -0.78 48.07 -16.09
N LEU A 12 -1.46 47.11 -16.70
CA LEU A 12 -2.26 46.09 -16.00
C LEU A 12 -1.28 45.06 -15.44
N ALA A 13 -0.99 45.13 -14.14
CA ALA A 13 -0.26 44.07 -13.44
C ALA A 13 -1.19 42.85 -13.25
N ILE A 14 -1.03 41.85 -14.09
CA ILE A 14 -1.63 40.55 -13.91
C ILE A 14 -0.86 39.85 -12.79
N LEU A 15 -1.40 39.88 -11.58
CA LEU A 15 -0.99 39.00 -10.49
C LEU A 15 -1.40 37.57 -10.87
N ALA A 16 -0.47 36.80 -11.40
CA ALA A 16 -0.61 35.38 -11.58
C ALA A 16 -0.60 34.71 -10.19
N PHE A 17 -1.75 34.47 -9.61
CA PHE A 17 -1.90 33.51 -8.54
C PHE A 17 -1.73 32.13 -9.15
N GLY A 18 -0.49 31.59 -9.13
CA GLY A 18 -0.27 30.16 -9.31
C GLY A 18 -0.97 29.42 -8.18
N PRO A 19 -1.51 28.22 -8.44
CA PRO A 19 -2.10 27.43 -7.36
C PRO A 19 -0.99 27.09 -6.35
N ASN A 20 -1.04 27.73 -5.19
CA ASN A 20 -0.27 27.31 -4.02
C ASN A 20 -0.84 25.93 -3.60
N TYR A 21 -0.23 24.87 -4.07
CA TYR A 21 -0.38 23.54 -3.46
C TYR A 21 0.34 23.60 -2.10
N GLY A 22 -0.33 24.15 -1.11
CA GLY A 22 0.17 24.17 0.27
C GLY A 22 0.16 22.75 0.79
N PHE A 23 1.35 22.19 1.07
CA PHE A 23 1.45 21.06 1.98
C PHE A 23 0.75 21.44 3.28
N ALA A 24 0.00 20.51 3.88
CA ALA A 24 -0.43 20.68 5.25
C ALA A 24 0.83 20.97 6.09
N ALA A 25 0.76 21.97 6.96
CA ALA A 25 1.90 22.35 7.77
C ALA A 25 2.43 21.11 8.51
N SER A 26 3.75 20.93 8.55
CA SER A 26 4.38 19.87 9.34
C SER A 26 3.80 19.95 10.75
N SER A 27 3.17 18.89 11.22
CA SER A 27 2.53 18.82 12.54
C SER A 27 3.55 18.84 13.70
N GLY A 28 4.85 18.79 13.39
CA GLY A 28 5.91 18.56 14.37
C GLY A 28 5.87 17.16 14.99
N LEU A 29 5.01 16.28 14.45
CA LEU A 29 4.94 14.87 14.82
C LEU A 29 6.06 14.09 14.13
N GLU A 30 6.65 13.13 14.86
CA GLU A 30 7.73 12.29 14.35
C GLU A 30 7.53 10.85 14.83
N LEU A 31 7.76 9.87 13.93
CA LEU A 31 7.84 8.46 14.29
C LEU A 31 9.32 8.08 14.49
N VAL A 32 9.62 7.41 15.61
CA VAL A 32 10.98 6.99 15.96
C VAL A 32 11.00 5.52 16.30
N VAL A 33 11.93 4.74 15.70
CA VAL A 33 12.14 3.33 16.06
C VAL A 33 12.75 3.27 17.46
N THR A 34 12.08 2.58 18.38
CA THR A 34 12.54 2.37 19.75
C THR A 34 13.12 0.99 19.99
N ARG A 35 12.67 -0.01 19.19
CA ARG A 35 13.19 -1.37 19.24
C ARG A 35 13.06 -2.04 17.89
N GLN A 36 14.09 -2.78 17.53
CA GLN A 36 14.11 -3.58 16.30
C GLN A 36 14.25 -5.06 16.63
N PHE A 37 13.65 -5.90 15.76
CA PHE A 37 13.78 -7.35 15.82
C PHE A 37 14.71 -7.81 14.70
N ASN A 38 15.84 -8.43 15.08
CA ASN A 38 16.92 -8.79 14.17
C ASN A 38 16.63 -10.02 13.29
N ARG A 39 15.47 -10.67 13.47
CA ARG A 39 15.04 -11.84 12.70
C ARG A 39 13.62 -11.66 12.19
N PRO A 40 13.30 -12.24 11.04
CA PRO A 40 11.91 -12.22 10.57
C PRO A 40 11.01 -12.97 11.55
N ILE A 41 9.81 -12.45 11.73
CA ILE A 41 8.75 -13.08 12.54
C ILE A 41 7.94 -14.09 11.73
N LEU A 42 7.99 -13.98 10.39
CA LEU A 42 7.40 -14.92 9.46
C LEU A 42 8.27 -15.02 8.20
N SER A 43 8.61 -16.26 7.81
CA SER A 43 9.46 -16.55 6.65
C SER A 43 9.08 -17.90 6.05
N LEU A 44 9.73 -18.30 4.96
CA LEU A 44 9.58 -19.64 4.38
C LEU A 44 9.88 -20.80 5.35
N ARG A 45 10.64 -20.53 6.42
CA ARG A 45 10.99 -21.51 7.45
C ARG A 45 9.91 -21.64 8.53
N SER A 46 8.89 -20.77 8.53
CA SER A 46 7.82 -20.76 9.52
C SER A 46 6.89 -21.94 9.32
N SER A 47 6.40 -22.51 10.44
CA SER A 47 5.36 -23.53 10.39
C SER A 47 4.10 -22.99 9.73
N GLY A 48 3.55 -23.71 8.74
CA GLY A 48 2.40 -23.26 7.94
C GLY A 48 2.76 -22.56 6.64
N ALA A 49 4.05 -22.26 6.38
CA ALA A 49 4.50 -21.65 5.13
C ALA A 49 4.71 -22.67 3.98
N GLN A 50 4.38 -23.94 4.21
CA GLN A 50 4.53 -24.99 3.20
C GLN A 50 3.83 -24.62 1.89
N GLY A 51 4.52 -24.85 0.77
CA GLY A 51 4.02 -24.50 -0.56
C GLY A 51 4.19 -23.02 -0.93
N ASN A 52 4.71 -22.17 -0.04
CA ASN A 52 5.19 -20.84 -0.40
C ASN A 52 6.63 -20.96 -0.93
N LYS A 53 6.88 -20.50 -2.15
CA LYS A 53 8.18 -20.67 -2.84
C LYS A 53 9.06 -19.42 -2.74
N TYR A 54 8.45 -18.24 -2.85
CA TYR A 54 9.17 -16.98 -2.99
C TYR A 54 8.89 -15.96 -1.87
N GLY A 55 8.14 -16.37 -0.84
CA GLY A 55 7.93 -15.55 0.34
C GLY A 55 6.61 -14.76 0.36
N PHE A 56 6.64 -13.69 1.09
CA PHE A 56 5.49 -12.88 1.47
C PHE A 56 5.65 -11.46 0.94
N GLU A 57 4.57 -10.86 0.43
CA GLU A 57 4.58 -9.48 -0.01
C GLU A 57 3.17 -8.88 0.11
N GLY A 58 3.10 -7.62 0.55
CA GLY A 58 1.85 -6.87 0.63
C GLY A 58 0.80 -7.45 1.58
N GLY A 59 -0.20 -6.66 1.87
CA GLY A 59 -1.30 -7.06 2.72
C GLY A 59 -1.50 -6.15 3.93
N ARG A 60 -2.12 -6.68 4.98
CA ARG A 60 -2.50 -5.90 6.16
C ARG A 60 -2.42 -6.68 7.45
N VAL A 61 -1.89 -6.06 8.50
CA VAL A 61 -2.05 -6.51 9.89
C VAL A 61 -3.17 -5.71 10.56
N LEU A 62 -3.99 -6.40 11.35
CA LEU A 62 -5.03 -5.83 12.22
C LEU A 62 -4.87 -6.40 13.63
N LYS A 63 -5.26 -5.65 14.66
CA LYS A 63 -5.37 -6.14 16.03
C LYS A 63 -6.84 -6.11 16.47
N ILE A 64 -7.39 -7.28 16.78
CA ILE A 64 -8.80 -7.43 17.15
C ILE A 64 -8.86 -8.19 18.46
N LYS A 65 -9.41 -7.57 19.52
CA LYS A 65 -9.51 -8.17 20.86
C LYS A 65 -8.20 -8.79 21.37
N GLY A 66 -7.08 -8.10 21.11
CA GLY A 66 -5.74 -8.53 21.51
C GLY A 66 -5.06 -9.55 20.60
N VAL A 67 -5.73 -10.07 19.58
CA VAL A 67 -5.17 -10.99 18.58
C VAL A 67 -4.76 -10.20 17.34
N TYR A 68 -3.56 -10.48 16.83
CA TYR A 68 -3.07 -9.93 15.57
C TYR A 68 -3.47 -10.85 14.42
N HIS A 69 -3.98 -10.26 13.37
CA HIS A 69 -4.42 -10.92 12.14
C HIS A 69 -3.60 -10.35 10.98
N LEU A 70 -2.80 -11.17 10.32
CA LEU A 70 -2.05 -10.81 9.12
C LEU A 70 -2.72 -11.42 7.90
N PHE A 71 -3.09 -10.57 6.98
CA PHE A 71 -3.51 -10.92 5.62
C PHE A 71 -2.36 -10.59 4.68
N THR A 72 -1.89 -11.54 3.89
CA THR A 72 -0.72 -11.33 3.03
C THR A 72 -0.80 -12.15 1.76
N SER A 73 -0.10 -11.70 0.74
CA SER A 73 0.16 -12.47 -0.47
C SER A 73 1.30 -13.44 -0.22
N GLU A 74 1.09 -14.71 -0.58
CA GLU A 74 2.09 -15.75 -0.58
C GLU A 74 2.42 -16.12 -2.03
N MET A 75 3.70 -16.02 -2.42
CA MET A 75 4.18 -16.34 -3.76
C MET A 75 4.50 -17.82 -3.87
N VAL A 76 3.55 -18.62 -4.36
CA VAL A 76 3.57 -20.07 -4.18
C VAL A 76 4.21 -20.87 -5.31
N GLY A 77 4.48 -20.23 -6.46
CA GLY A 77 5.04 -20.99 -7.57
C GLY A 77 5.35 -20.15 -8.79
N ASP A 78 5.58 -20.86 -9.89
CA ASP A 78 5.87 -20.25 -11.19
C ASP A 78 4.60 -20.10 -12.02
N PRO A 79 4.50 -19.04 -12.84
CA PRO A 79 5.47 -17.96 -12.95
C PRO A 79 5.56 -17.13 -11.66
N HIS A 80 6.77 -16.66 -11.34
CA HIS A 80 7.02 -15.78 -10.18
C HIS A 80 6.12 -14.52 -10.29
N TRP A 81 5.58 -14.05 -9.15
CA TRP A 81 4.62 -12.96 -9.04
C TRP A 81 3.24 -13.19 -9.66
N VAL A 82 3.03 -14.34 -10.32
CA VAL A 82 1.75 -14.70 -10.95
C VAL A 82 1.04 -15.80 -10.17
N LYS A 83 1.77 -16.88 -9.83
CA LYS A 83 1.20 -17.97 -9.05
C LYS A 83 1.19 -17.63 -7.57
N MET A 84 0.04 -17.14 -7.10
CA MET A 84 -0.15 -16.52 -5.80
C MET A 84 -1.29 -17.17 -5.02
N ARG A 85 -1.28 -17.01 -3.69
CA ARG A 85 -2.47 -17.17 -2.84
C ARG A 85 -2.53 -16.04 -1.81
N LEU A 86 -3.73 -15.64 -1.44
CA LEU A 86 -3.98 -14.74 -0.33
C LEU A 86 -4.21 -15.56 0.93
N ALA A 87 -3.45 -15.29 1.98
CA ALA A 87 -3.43 -16.08 3.20
C ALA A 87 -3.79 -15.25 4.44
N HIS A 88 -4.34 -15.93 5.44
CA HIS A 88 -4.63 -15.38 6.74
C HIS A 88 -3.83 -16.10 7.83
N TRP A 89 -3.11 -15.31 8.63
CA TRP A 89 -2.30 -15.73 9.75
C TRP A 89 -2.72 -15.01 11.02
N VAL A 90 -2.51 -15.64 12.18
CA VAL A 90 -2.83 -15.04 13.48
C VAL A 90 -1.70 -15.21 14.48
N SER A 91 -1.59 -14.24 15.40
CA SER A 91 -0.65 -14.26 16.50
C SER A 91 -1.28 -13.64 17.76
N ALA A 92 -1.00 -14.21 18.92
CA ALA A 92 -1.39 -13.64 20.21
C ALA A 92 -0.34 -12.64 20.75
N ASP A 93 0.89 -12.71 20.25
CA ASP A 93 2.05 -11.94 20.76
C ASP A 93 2.81 -11.17 19.68
N ARG A 94 2.26 -11.11 18.44
CA ARG A 94 2.87 -10.45 17.27
C ARG A 94 4.16 -11.08 16.73
N VAL A 95 4.71 -12.07 17.40
CA VAL A 95 5.99 -12.72 17.05
C VAL A 95 5.80 -14.17 16.57
N HIS A 96 4.94 -14.93 17.25
CA HIS A 96 4.66 -16.32 16.88
C HIS A 96 3.36 -16.41 16.09
N TRP A 97 3.49 -16.79 14.83
CA TRP A 97 2.37 -16.78 13.88
C TRP A 97 1.91 -18.20 13.54
N ARG A 98 0.61 -18.37 13.43
CA ARG A 98 -0.05 -19.58 12.98
C ARG A 98 -0.91 -19.27 11.76
N ARG A 99 -0.71 -20.03 10.71
CA ARG A 99 -1.54 -19.93 9.51
C ARG A 99 -2.93 -20.46 9.79
N LEU A 100 -3.96 -19.71 9.42
CA LEU A 100 -5.35 -20.13 9.52
C LEU A 100 -5.86 -20.74 8.22
N SER A 101 -5.79 -19.98 7.13
CA SER A 101 -6.45 -20.36 5.88
C SER A 101 -5.78 -19.77 4.66
N THR A 102 -6.12 -20.32 3.50
CA THR A 102 -6.04 -19.67 2.20
C THR A 102 -7.39 -19.03 1.92
N LEU A 103 -7.40 -17.73 1.65
CA LEU A 103 -8.63 -16.98 1.38
C LEU A 103 -9.03 -17.08 -0.09
N LEU A 104 -8.06 -16.87 -0.98
CA LEU A 104 -8.19 -16.90 -2.43
C LEU A 104 -6.91 -17.43 -3.06
N GLU A 105 -7.02 -18.04 -4.23
CA GLU A 105 -5.87 -18.46 -5.04
C GLU A 105 -5.96 -17.83 -6.43
N SER A 106 -4.81 -17.42 -6.97
CA SER A 106 -4.72 -16.97 -8.35
C SER A 106 -4.88 -18.14 -9.31
N SER A 107 -5.38 -17.88 -10.53
CA SER A 107 -5.37 -18.93 -11.55
C SER A 107 -3.94 -19.28 -11.98
N GLY A 108 -3.03 -18.30 -11.92
CA GLY A 108 -1.68 -18.44 -12.46
C GLY A 108 -1.65 -18.49 -13.98
N ASP A 109 -2.74 -18.04 -14.65
CA ASP A 109 -2.77 -17.94 -16.11
C ASP A 109 -1.70 -16.95 -16.59
N PHE A 110 -0.89 -17.40 -17.55
CA PHE A 110 0.21 -16.60 -18.09
C PHE A 110 0.02 -16.31 -19.56
N THR A 111 -1.24 -16.22 -19.99
CA THR A 111 -1.63 -15.96 -21.38
C THR A 111 -2.15 -14.55 -21.62
N GLY A 112 -2.27 -13.73 -20.56
CA GLY A 112 -2.84 -12.39 -20.59
C GLY A 112 -4.37 -12.34 -20.72
N LYS A 113 -5.06 -13.47 -20.52
CA LYS A 113 -6.52 -13.54 -20.71
C LYS A 113 -7.31 -13.46 -19.41
N ASP A 114 -6.77 -14.01 -18.32
CA ASP A 114 -7.44 -14.02 -17.03
C ASP A 114 -7.14 -12.73 -16.26
N PRO A 115 -8.16 -11.90 -15.94
CA PRO A 115 -7.96 -10.69 -15.14
C PRO A 115 -7.62 -10.97 -13.67
N ARG A 116 -7.55 -12.23 -13.26
CA ARG A 116 -7.19 -12.71 -11.91
C ARG A 116 -6.03 -13.68 -11.95
N ALA A 117 -5.16 -13.52 -12.93
CA ALA A 117 -3.98 -14.37 -13.10
C ALA A 117 -3.04 -14.27 -11.89
N ALA A 118 -2.86 -13.10 -11.33
CA ALA A 118 -2.11 -12.84 -10.09
C ALA A 118 -2.98 -12.11 -9.07
N LEU A 119 -2.79 -12.41 -7.76
CA LEU A 119 -3.56 -11.81 -6.66
C LEU A 119 -2.61 -11.20 -5.63
N TRP A 120 -2.84 -9.93 -5.24
CA TRP A 120 -1.95 -9.16 -4.39
C TRP A 120 -2.68 -8.38 -3.30
N SER A 121 -1.95 -8.05 -2.24
CA SER A 121 -2.27 -7.04 -1.22
C SER A 121 -3.68 -7.16 -0.63
N PRO A 122 -4.00 -8.26 0.08
CA PRO A 122 -5.32 -8.43 0.70
C PRO A 122 -5.53 -7.43 1.83
N MET A 123 -6.60 -6.61 1.71
CA MET A 123 -6.96 -5.53 2.62
C MET A 123 -8.34 -5.79 3.26
N PRO A 124 -8.41 -6.46 4.41
CA PRO A 124 -9.66 -6.67 5.13
C PRO A 124 -10.13 -5.39 5.83
N VAL A 125 -11.40 -5.06 5.68
CA VAL A 125 -12.06 -3.93 6.35
C VAL A 125 -13.42 -4.36 6.87
N TYR A 126 -13.67 -4.16 8.16
CA TYR A 126 -14.98 -4.42 8.74
C TYR A 126 -15.91 -3.25 8.46
N ASN A 127 -17.05 -3.51 7.84
CA ASN A 127 -18.12 -2.55 7.67
C ASN A 127 -19.18 -2.77 8.75
N ALA A 128 -19.19 -1.94 9.79
CA ALA A 128 -20.15 -2.07 10.89
C ALA A 128 -21.61 -1.88 10.42
N LYS A 129 -21.85 -1.05 9.39
CA LYS A 129 -23.18 -0.80 8.80
C LYS A 129 -23.72 -2.05 8.09
N GLU A 130 -22.86 -2.77 7.36
CA GLU A 130 -23.22 -4.04 6.72
C GLU A 130 -23.15 -5.23 7.68
N GLY A 131 -22.47 -5.07 8.83
CA GLY A 131 -22.18 -6.17 9.76
C GLY A 131 -21.28 -7.24 9.13
N ARG A 132 -20.39 -6.89 8.21
CA ARG A 132 -19.57 -7.83 7.43
C ARG A 132 -18.15 -7.33 7.21
N TRP A 133 -17.24 -8.28 7.00
CA TRP A 133 -15.90 -7.99 6.47
C TRP A 133 -15.94 -7.87 4.96
N ASN A 134 -15.23 -6.86 4.48
CA ASN A 134 -14.91 -6.64 3.09
C ASN A 134 -13.43 -6.95 2.91
N LEU A 135 -13.09 -7.78 1.96
CA LEU A 135 -11.73 -8.07 1.55
C LEU A 135 -11.49 -7.42 0.19
N PHE A 136 -10.67 -6.39 0.18
CA PHE A 136 -10.18 -5.79 -1.07
C PHE A 136 -8.87 -6.46 -1.44
N TYR A 137 -8.61 -6.62 -2.72
CA TYR A 137 -7.35 -7.13 -3.23
C TYR A 137 -7.12 -6.65 -4.65
N VAL A 138 -5.87 -6.62 -5.04
CA VAL A 138 -5.48 -6.34 -6.42
C VAL A 138 -5.44 -7.64 -7.20
N ALA A 139 -5.95 -7.63 -8.42
CA ALA A 139 -5.72 -8.72 -9.37
C ALA A 139 -5.26 -8.18 -10.71
N TYR A 140 -4.30 -8.89 -11.30
CA TYR A 140 -3.68 -8.55 -12.57
C TYR A 140 -3.94 -9.60 -13.63
N GLN A 141 -3.96 -9.15 -14.87
CA GLN A 141 -3.60 -9.99 -16.02
C GLN A 141 -2.10 -10.24 -15.98
N ALA A 142 -1.66 -11.40 -16.45
CA ALA A 142 -0.25 -11.72 -16.53
C ALA A 142 0.07 -12.42 -17.84
N ALA A 143 1.13 -11.97 -18.51
CA ALA A 143 1.62 -12.55 -19.74
C ALA A 143 3.15 -12.46 -19.78
N PRO A 144 3.82 -13.35 -20.55
CA PRO A 144 5.23 -13.18 -20.81
C PRO A 144 5.48 -11.82 -21.43
N ASP A 145 6.36 -11.04 -20.81
CA ASP A 145 6.86 -9.81 -21.40
C ASP A 145 8.29 -10.05 -21.87
N THR A 146 8.49 -10.10 -23.17
CA THR A 146 9.81 -10.31 -23.78
C THR A 146 10.72 -9.09 -23.65
N SER A 147 10.17 -7.92 -23.32
CA SER A 147 10.91 -6.67 -23.15
C SER A 147 11.21 -6.37 -21.69
N HIS A 148 10.37 -6.91 -20.76
CA HIS A 148 10.35 -6.48 -19.36
C HIS A 148 9.89 -7.63 -18.44
N GLU A 149 10.73 -8.62 -18.21
CA GLU A 149 10.37 -9.87 -17.49
C GLU A 149 9.72 -9.66 -16.12
N TRP A 150 10.03 -8.57 -15.41
CA TRP A 150 9.45 -8.27 -14.11
C TRP A 150 8.11 -7.49 -14.19
N LEU A 151 7.71 -7.03 -15.37
CA LEU A 151 6.44 -6.34 -15.62
C LEU A 151 5.38 -7.28 -16.22
N THR A 152 5.38 -8.51 -15.79
CA THR A 152 4.42 -9.51 -16.30
C THR A 152 2.99 -9.23 -15.86
N ASN A 153 2.80 -8.44 -14.80
CA ASN A 153 1.50 -8.10 -14.25
C ASN A 153 1.04 -6.72 -14.76
N ASN A 154 -0.09 -6.68 -15.45
CA ASN A 154 -0.64 -5.50 -16.08
C ASN A 154 -2.15 -5.39 -15.82
N GLU A 155 -2.73 -4.22 -16.11
CA GLU A 155 -4.16 -3.97 -16.02
C GLU A 155 -4.74 -4.35 -14.65
N GLY A 156 -4.04 -3.94 -13.58
CA GLY A 156 -4.45 -4.15 -12.21
C GLY A 156 -5.84 -3.59 -11.94
N ARG A 157 -6.63 -4.35 -11.20
CA ARG A 157 -8.00 -4.00 -10.81
C ARG A 157 -8.20 -4.26 -9.34
N ILE A 158 -8.90 -3.36 -8.69
CA ILE A 158 -9.29 -3.57 -7.30
C ILE A 158 -10.58 -4.35 -7.25
N TRP A 159 -10.50 -5.55 -6.72
CA TRP A 159 -11.64 -6.42 -6.47
C TRP A 159 -12.11 -6.29 -5.04
N ARG A 160 -13.39 -6.49 -4.85
CA ARG A 160 -14.03 -6.59 -3.54
C ARG A 160 -14.65 -7.96 -3.36
N ALA A 161 -14.39 -8.58 -2.22
CA ALA A 161 -15.09 -9.77 -1.76
C ALA A 161 -15.71 -9.50 -0.38
N VAL A 162 -16.79 -10.17 -0.06
CA VAL A 162 -17.54 -9.96 1.20
C VAL A 162 -17.63 -11.27 1.97
N SER A 163 -17.40 -11.23 3.29
CA SER A 163 -17.52 -12.41 4.14
C SER A 163 -18.95 -12.96 4.10
N LYS A 164 -19.09 -14.27 3.97
CA LYS A 164 -20.40 -14.94 4.09
C LYS A 164 -20.90 -14.91 5.52
N THR A 165 -19.97 -14.96 6.47
CA THR A 165 -20.26 -14.89 7.91
C THR A 165 -20.46 -13.44 8.34
N HIS A 166 -21.55 -13.17 9.07
CA HIS A 166 -21.83 -11.87 9.67
C HIS A 166 -21.04 -11.65 10.96
N GLY A 167 -20.89 -10.39 11.33
CA GLY A 167 -20.23 -9.97 12.56
C GLY A 167 -18.69 -10.00 12.49
N PRO A 168 -18.02 -9.55 13.56
CA PRO A 168 -16.56 -9.48 13.61
C PRO A 168 -15.87 -10.84 13.44
N ASN A 169 -16.53 -11.95 13.81
CA ASN A 169 -15.97 -13.29 13.67
C ASN A 169 -15.91 -13.78 12.21
N GLY A 170 -16.52 -13.06 11.27
CA GLY A 170 -16.43 -13.36 9.84
C GLY A 170 -15.11 -12.98 9.17
N ILE A 171 -14.11 -12.53 9.94
CA ILE A 171 -12.80 -12.09 9.42
C ILE A 171 -12.07 -13.20 8.65
N ASP A 172 -12.23 -14.45 9.01
CA ASP A 172 -11.61 -15.60 8.33
C ASP A 172 -12.41 -16.09 7.10
N GLY A 173 -13.48 -15.37 6.77
CA GLY A 173 -14.34 -15.71 5.64
C GLY A 173 -15.37 -16.80 5.96
N PRO A 174 -15.71 -17.66 4.97
CA PRO A 174 -15.29 -17.59 3.59
C PRO A 174 -15.79 -16.30 2.91
N TYR A 175 -14.98 -15.80 1.98
CA TYR A 175 -15.30 -14.60 1.19
C TYR A 175 -15.95 -14.97 -0.14
N LYS A 176 -16.84 -14.11 -0.62
CA LYS A 176 -17.47 -14.21 -1.93
C LYS A 176 -17.16 -12.93 -2.71
N ASP A 177 -16.57 -13.08 -3.90
CA ASP A 177 -16.37 -11.96 -4.81
C ASP A 177 -17.68 -11.30 -5.20
N VAL A 178 -17.66 -9.97 -5.22
CA VAL A 178 -18.80 -9.15 -5.64
C VAL A 178 -18.48 -8.27 -6.83
N GLY A 179 -17.22 -8.23 -7.26
CA GLY A 179 -16.78 -7.59 -8.50
C GLY A 179 -15.66 -6.58 -8.33
N VAL A 180 -15.32 -5.94 -9.42
CA VAL A 180 -14.33 -4.86 -9.51
C VAL A 180 -14.99 -3.56 -9.03
N ILE A 181 -14.27 -2.80 -8.21
CA ILE A 181 -14.73 -1.52 -7.66
C ILE A 181 -13.94 -0.31 -8.16
N LEU A 182 -12.70 -0.53 -8.59
CA LEU A 182 -11.86 0.48 -9.20
C LEU A 182 -10.93 -0.17 -10.22
N GLN A 183 -10.81 0.42 -11.38
CA GLN A 183 -9.92 -0.01 -12.45
C GLN A 183 -9.57 1.16 -13.35
N ARG A 184 -8.53 1.00 -14.15
CA ARG A 184 -8.22 1.93 -15.24
C ARG A 184 -9.36 1.96 -16.26
N GLY A 185 -9.70 3.14 -16.76
CA GLY A 185 -10.78 3.34 -17.72
C GLY A 185 -10.81 4.75 -18.30
N SER A 186 -11.93 5.12 -18.91
CA SER A 186 -12.12 6.45 -19.51
C SER A 186 -12.16 7.60 -18.50
N ASP A 187 -12.32 7.28 -17.23
CA ASP A 187 -12.32 8.21 -16.08
C ASP A 187 -10.97 8.25 -15.34
N SER A 188 -9.94 7.57 -15.89
CA SER A 188 -8.58 7.58 -15.33
C SER A 188 -7.89 8.91 -15.56
N ASP A 189 -7.12 9.31 -14.56
CA ASP A 189 -6.24 10.48 -14.64
C ASP A 189 -5.00 10.17 -15.52
N SER A 190 -4.39 11.19 -16.10
CA SER A 190 -3.25 11.02 -17.03
C SER A 190 -1.98 10.43 -16.41
N TRP A 191 -1.88 10.40 -15.07
CA TRP A 191 -0.77 9.79 -14.34
C TRP A 191 -0.94 8.27 -14.15
N GLU A 192 -2.11 7.74 -14.47
CA GLU A 192 -2.41 6.31 -14.37
C GLU A 192 -1.91 5.57 -15.61
N GLY A 193 -0.99 4.62 -15.41
CA GLY A 193 -0.35 3.87 -16.49
C GLY A 193 -0.85 2.44 -16.67
N LEU A 194 -0.12 1.66 -17.45
CA LEU A 194 -0.47 0.27 -17.83
C LEU A 194 -0.45 -0.70 -16.64
N GLN A 195 0.24 -0.36 -15.54
CA GLN A 195 0.12 -1.12 -14.28
C GLN A 195 -1.33 -1.33 -13.88
N GLY A 196 -2.21 -0.37 -14.23
CA GLY A 196 -3.58 -0.36 -13.78
C GLY A 196 -3.70 0.16 -12.34
N THR A 197 -4.77 -0.18 -11.63
CA THR A 197 -4.96 0.22 -10.24
C THR A 197 -4.36 -0.81 -9.28
N ASP A 198 -3.59 -0.33 -8.30
CA ASP A 198 -2.84 -1.11 -7.34
C ASP A 198 -2.93 -0.51 -5.93
N SER A 199 -2.34 -1.14 -4.92
CA SER A 199 -2.07 -0.59 -3.58
C SER A 199 -3.28 0.01 -2.87
N PHE A 200 -4.46 -0.58 -3.02
CA PHE A 200 -5.72 -0.03 -2.52
C PHE A 200 -5.86 -0.14 -1.01
N PHE A 201 -6.02 0.99 -0.32
CA PHE A 201 -6.24 1.02 1.12
C PHE A 201 -7.40 1.95 1.49
N PRO A 202 -8.61 1.42 1.81
CA PRO A 202 -9.76 2.24 2.21
C PRO A 202 -9.74 2.55 3.71
N TYR A 203 -10.10 3.80 4.06
CA TYR A 203 -10.25 4.31 5.42
C TYR A 203 -11.40 5.30 5.52
N SER A 204 -11.95 5.51 6.72
CA SER A 204 -13.08 6.42 6.93
C SER A 204 -12.62 7.85 7.19
N VAL A 205 -13.28 8.81 6.56
CA VAL A 205 -13.14 10.25 6.80
C VAL A 205 -14.54 10.84 7.00
N GLY A 206 -14.87 11.18 8.23
CA GLY A 206 -16.25 11.56 8.57
C GLY A 206 -17.26 10.46 8.21
N ASN A 207 -18.23 10.78 7.38
CA ASN A 207 -19.25 9.84 6.90
C ASN A 207 -18.94 9.26 5.52
N THR A 208 -17.74 9.49 4.99
CA THR A 208 -17.30 9.08 3.65
C THR A 208 -16.14 8.09 3.78
N TRP A 209 -15.97 7.25 2.80
CA TRP A 209 -14.79 6.42 2.63
C TRP A 209 -13.82 7.13 1.69
N CYS A 210 -12.57 7.19 2.09
CA CYS A 210 -11.44 7.54 1.24
C CYS A 210 -10.60 6.29 1.01
N ALA A 211 -9.89 6.24 -0.10
CA ALA A 211 -8.92 5.19 -0.34
C ALA A 211 -7.70 5.75 -1.07
N PHE A 212 -6.52 5.29 -0.65
CA PHE A 212 -5.36 5.35 -1.50
C PHE A 212 -5.46 4.28 -2.58
N TYR A 213 -4.97 4.59 -3.77
CA TYR A 213 -4.73 3.62 -4.84
C TYR A 213 -3.45 4.00 -5.60
N GLY A 214 -2.69 2.98 -6.00
CA GLY A 214 -1.42 3.16 -6.70
C GLY A 214 -1.53 2.90 -8.18
N THR A 215 -0.53 3.34 -8.94
CA THR A 215 -0.30 2.98 -10.34
C THR A 215 1.10 3.40 -10.80
N ALA A 216 1.53 2.83 -11.93
CA ALA A 216 2.76 3.23 -12.61
C ALA A 216 2.60 3.15 -14.13
N HIS A 217 3.37 3.97 -14.83
CA HIS A 217 3.55 3.87 -16.28
C HIS A 217 4.56 2.77 -16.62
N THR A 218 4.15 1.50 -16.48
CA THR A 218 5.01 0.35 -16.76
C THR A 218 5.29 0.14 -18.24
N GLU A 219 4.54 0.81 -19.12
CA GLU A 219 4.80 0.93 -20.56
C GLU A 219 6.01 1.81 -20.89
N ASN A 220 6.48 2.62 -19.95
CA ASN A 220 7.60 3.54 -20.14
C ASN A 220 8.81 3.11 -19.31
N LEU A 221 9.88 2.69 -19.95
CA LEU A 221 11.09 2.24 -19.27
C LEU A 221 12.26 3.20 -19.43
N PRO A 222 13.12 3.28 -18.41
CA PRO A 222 12.97 2.70 -17.08
C PRO A 222 11.79 3.33 -16.34
N ILE A 223 11.13 2.58 -15.45
CA ILE A 223 10.04 3.13 -14.65
C ILE A 223 10.58 4.27 -13.79
N SER A 224 10.07 5.46 -14.02
CA SER A 224 10.60 6.68 -13.38
C SER A 224 9.91 6.98 -12.05
N SER A 225 8.68 6.51 -11.88
CA SER A 225 7.86 6.78 -10.70
C SER A 225 6.78 5.72 -10.51
N TRP A 226 6.53 5.41 -9.26
CA TRP A 226 5.32 4.76 -8.77
C TRP A 226 4.57 5.78 -7.96
N GLN A 227 3.28 5.97 -8.20
CA GLN A 227 2.54 7.08 -7.63
C GLN A 227 1.23 6.59 -6.99
N VAL A 228 0.74 7.38 -6.06
CA VAL A 228 -0.50 7.12 -5.32
C VAL A 228 -1.43 8.30 -5.46
N GLY A 229 -2.71 8.01 -5.67
CA GLY A 229 -3.79 8.97 -5.65
C GLY A 229 -4.82 8.63 -4.58
N LEU A 230 -5.79 9.52 -4.43
CA LEU A 230 -6.97 9.35 -3.59
C LEU A 230 -8.20 9.12 -4.46
N ALA A 231 -9.05 8.23 -3.96
CA ALA A 231 -10.43 8.10 -4.41
C ALA A 231 -11.36 8.18 -3.19
N SER A 232 -12.62 8.54 -3.40
CA SER A 232 -13.63 8.60 -2.34
C SER A 232 -14.92 7.90 -2.76
N ALA A 233 -15.67 7.42 -1.78
CA ALA A 233 -16.97 6.79 -1.98
C ALA A 233 -17.89 7.00 -0.79
N PRO A 234 -19.23 7.06 -1.00
CA PRO A 234 -20.19 7.12 0.09
C PRO A 234 -20.23 5.81 0.90
N GLU A 235 -19.91 4.69 0.27
CA GLU A 235 -19.95 3.34 0.83
C GLU A 235 -18.71 2.53 0.38
N LEU A 236 -18.31 1.50 1.13
CA LEU A 236 -17.20 0.62 0.73
C LEU A 236 -17.44 -0.10 -0.61
N ALA A 237 -18.71 -0.29 -0.96
CA ALA A 237 -19.08 -0.86 -2.26
C ALA A 237 -18.86 0.11 -3.44
N GLY A 238 -18.66 1.39 -3.16
CA GLY A 238 -18.59 2.44 -4.16
C GLY A 238 -19.94 3.16 -4.40
N PRO A 239 -20.10 3.87 -5.52
CA PRO A 239 -19.06 4.05 -6.54
C PRO A 239 -17.87 4.86 -6.03
N TRP A 240 -16.67 4.43 -6.42
CA TRP A 240 -15.43 5.14 -6.11
C TRP A 240 -15.14 6.19 -7.16
N THR A 241 -14.87 7.41 -6.72
CA THR A 241 -14.56 8.56 -7.59
C THR A 241 -13.16 9.06 -7.28
N ARG A 242 -12.34 9.23 -8.30
CA ARG A 242 -10.98 9.77 -8.21
C ARG A 242 -10.99 11.23 -7.74
N SER A 243 -10.06 11.56 -6.85
CA SER A 243 -9.84 12.94 -6.39
C SER A 243 -8.86 13.66 -7.31
N THR A 244 -9.21 13.78 -8.60
CA THR A 244 -8.34 14.25 -9.69
C THR A 244 -7.60 15.57 -9.37
N GLN A 245 -8.22 16.48 -8.60
CA GLN A 245 -7.59 17.74 -8.21
C GLN A 245 -6.41 17.58 -7.24
N LEU A 246 -6.36 16.46 -6.51
CA LEU A 246 -5.31 16.14 -5.54
C LEU A 246 -4.30 15.13 -6.10
N ASN A 247 -4.69 14.41 -7.14
CA ASN A 247 -3.92 13.31 -7.70
C ASN A 247 -2.89 13.75 -8.74
N PRO A 248 -1.72 13.09 -8.82
CA PRO A 248 -1.21 12.17 -7.80
C PRO A 248 -0.77 12.93 -6.55
N LEU A 249 -0.82 12.28 -5.39
CA LEU A 249 -0.34 12.87 -4.14
C LEU A 249 1.16 13.16 -4.22
N LYS A 250 1.56 14.34 -3.73
CA LYS A 250 2.95 14.81 -3.81
C LYS A 250 3.65 14.77 -2.46
N VAL A 251 3.44 13.71 -1.69
CA VAL A 251 4.13 13.53 -0.40
C VAL A 251 5.59 13.12 -0.59
N GLU A 252 5.92 12.46 -1.69
CA GLU A 252 7.28 12.08 -2.10
C GLU A 252 7.58 12.54 -3.55
N PRO A 253 8.85 12.75 -3.90
CA PRO A 253 9.22 13.23 -5.23
C PRO A 253 9.09 12.17 -6.34
N ARG A 254 9.15 10.86 -6.01
CA ARG A 254 9.21 9.80 -7.02
C ARG A 254 8.34 8.59 -6.75
N PHE A 255 8.53 7.94 -5.59
CA PHE A 255 8.00 6.61 -5.35
C PHE A 255 7.13 6.57 -4.11
N ILE A 256 5.92 6.06 -4.25
CA ILE A 256 5.01 5.69 -3.16
C ILE A 256 4.27 4.43 -3.59
N GLU A 257 4.32 3.40 -2.75
CA GLU A 257 3.57 2.18 -2.95
C GLU A 257 3.01 1.67 -1.61
N ASN A 258 1.92 0.93 -1.67
CA ASN A 258 1.32 0.23 -0.53
C ASN A 258 1.08 1.10 0.72
N PRO A 259 0.44 2.29 0.61
CA PRO A 259 0.15 3.11 1.78
C PRO A 259 -0.88 2.43 2.70
N ILE A 260 -0.63 2.51 4.00
CA ILE A 260 -1.52 2.04 5.06
C ILE A 260 -1.80 3.18 6.01
N VAL A 261 -3.07 3.43 6.28
CA VAL A 261 -3.52 4.53 7.15
C VAL A 261 -3.92 4.01 8.51
N THR A 262 -3.41 4.67 9.55
CA THR A 262 -3.86 4.54 10.94
C THR A 262 -4.42 5.88 11.41
N ARG A 263 -5.61 5.87 12.02
CA ARG A 263 -6.18 7.05 12.65
C ARG A 263 -5.82 7.02 14.13
N LEU A 264 -5.15 8.07 14.60
CA LEU A 264 -4.73 8.23 15.99
C LEU A 264 -5.92 8.62 16.89
N ALA A 265 -5.77 8.44 18.20
CA ALA A 265 -6.79 8.76 19.18
C ALA A 265 -7.21 10.25 19.19
N ASP A 266 -6.31 11.17 18.83
CA ASP A 266 -6.59 12.59 18.69
C ASP A 266 -7.29 12.98 17.38
N GLY A 267 -7.54 12.00 16.51
CA GLY A 267 -8.17 12.18 15.19
C GLY A 267 -7.20 12.42 14.04
N THR A 268 -5.91 12.61 14.29
CA THR A 268 -4.87 12.71 13.26
C THR A 268 -4.76 11.39 12.51
N TYR A 269 -4.52 11.48 11.22
CA TYR A 269 -4.22 10.32 10.37
C TYR A 269 -2.72 10.24 10.14
N VAL A 270 -2.16 9.04 10.20
CA VAL A 270 -0.80 8.74 9.78
C VAL A 270 -0.85 7.67 8.68
N ALA A 271 -0.17 7.92 7.58
CA ALA A 271 0.05 6.93 6.53
C ALA A 271 1.50 6.49 6.55
N VAL A 272 1.73 5.18 6.49
CA VAL A 272 3.04 4.56 6.26
C VAL A 272 3.04 3.90 4.89
N TYR A 273 4.15 3.97 4.15
CA TYR A 273 4.22 3.51 2.75
C TYR A 273 5.63 3.08 2.36
N ASP A 274 5.73 2.26 1.30
CA ASP A 274 7.00 1.95 0.65
C ASP A 274 7.49 3.17 -0.14
N VAL A 275 8.72 3.54 0.07
CA VAL A 275 9.39 4.70 -0.56
C VAL A 275 10.55 4.28 -1.46
N GLN A 276 10.73 2.98 -1.67
CA GLN A 276 11.85 2.40 -2.46
C GLN A 276 13.21 3.02 -2.09
N ARG A 277 13.42 3.25 -0.82
CA ARG A 277 14.64 3.78 -0.26
C ARG A 277 15.26 2.79 0.69
N GLU A 278 16.53 2.51 0.52
CA GLU A 278 17.26 1.54 1.35
C GLU A 278 16.96 1.72 2.84
N ASN A 279 16.48 0.63 3.47
CA ASN A 279 16.18 0.55 4.89
C ASN A 279 15.24 1.63 5.44
N SER A 280 14.29 2.07 4.65
CA SER A 280 13.35 3.11 5.07
C SER A 280 11.90 2.76 4.76
N ILE A 281 11.03 3.14 5.67
CA ILE A 281 9.58 3.23 5.46
C ILE A 281 9.22 4.71 5.46
N GLY A 282 8.52 5.16 4.42
CA GLY A 282 7.99 6.51 4.35
C GLY A 282 6.78 6.67 5.27
N TYR A 283 6.57 7.87 5.81
CA TYR A 283 5.35 8.20 6.53
C TYR A 283 4.96 9.66 6.37
N THR A 284 3.68 9.94 6.51
CA THR A 284 3.11 11.29 6.43
C THR A 284 1.91 11.42 7.35
N PHE A 285 1.56 12.65 7.71
CA PHE A 285 0.42 12.96 8.58
C PHE A 285 -0.64 13.79 7.86
N SER A 286 -1.88 13.65 8.31
CA SER A 286 -3.00 14.49 7.88
C SER A 286 -3.94 14.74 9.06
N THR A 287 -4.47 15.95 9.15
CA THR A 287 -5.49 16.32 10.16
C THR A 287 -6.91 16.04 9.68
N ASP A 288 -7.11 15.90 8.38
CA ASP A 288 -8.43 15.71 7.79
C ASP A 288 -8.58 14.39 7.01
N GLY A 289 -7.46 13.65 6.81
CA GLY A 289 -7.43 12.40 6.06
C GLY A 289 -7.45 12.59 4.54
N ILE A 290 -7.35 13.83 4.04
CA ILE A 290 -7.41 14.20 2.63
C ILE A 290 -6.14 14.93 2.18
N HIS A 291 -5.72 15.93 2.96
CA HIS A 291 -4.52 16.70 2.70
C HIS A 291 -3.36 16.20 3.56
N TRP A 292 -2.32 15.73 2.92
CA TRP A 292 -1.19 15.07 3.55
C TRP A 292 0.05 15.98 3.58
N SER A 293 0.81 15.91 4.66
CA SER A 293 2.07 16.63 4.79
C SER A 293 3.14 16.06 3.85
N ALA A 294 4.26 16.77 3.68
CA ALA A 294 5.45 16.19 3.06
C ALA A 294 5.87 14.92 3.78
N GLY A 295 6.37 13.95 3.03
CA GLY A 295 6.82 12.67 3.56
C GLY A 295 8.04 12.81 4.47
N GLN A 296 8.11 11.92 5.44
CA GLN A 296 9.22 11.71 6.36
C GLN A 296 9.64 10.25 6.28
N HIS A 297 10.83 9.91 6.74
CA HIS A 297 11.37 8.57 6.61
C HIS A 297 11.74 7.98 7.97
N LEU A 298 11.21 6.79 8.24
CA LEU A 298 11.55 5.97 9.38
C LEU A 298 12.65 4.98 8.96
N VAL A 299 13.84 5.13 9.53
CA VAL A 299 14.97 4.25 9.23
C VAL A 299 14.82 2.94 10.00
N VAL A 300 14.72 1.84 9.25
CA VAL A 300 14.73 0.47 9.77
C VAL A 300 16.11 -0.11 9.48
N GLN A 301 16.91 -0.38 10.53
CA GLN A 301 18.25 -0.90 10.35
C GLN A 301 18.23 -2.32 9.76
N LYS A 302 19.27 -2.69 9.03
CA LYS A 302 19.47 -4.07 8.57
C LYS A 302 19.53 -5.01 9.77
N GLY A 303 18.80 -6.13 9.68
CA GLY A 303 18.83 -7.17 10.71
C GLY A 303 20.15 -7.94 10.75
N ASP A 304 20.24 -8.91 11.67
CA ASP A 304 21.38 -9.81 11.76
C ASP A 304 21.53 -10.64 10.47
N GLY A 305 22.75 -10.72 9.98
CA GLY A 305 23.03 -11.42 8.74
C GLY A 305 22.54 -10.65 7.52
N ILE A 306 21.81 -11.32 6.67
CA ILE A 306 21.39 -10.82 5.36
C ILE A 306 19.89 -10.59 5.22
N TRP A 307 19.10 -10.92 6.23
CA TRP A 307 17.68 -10.68 6.18
C TRP A 307 17.39 -9.17 6.25
N SER A 308 16.31 -8.71 5.64
CA SER A 308 15.90 -7.29 5.57
C SER A 308 16.94 -6.35 4.93
N ASN A 309 17.68 -6.84 3.94
CA ASN A 309 18.58 -5.98 3.18
C ASN A 309 17.84 -4.96 2.33
N ASP A 310 16.60 -5.26 1.96
CA ASP A 310 15.69 -4.40 1.23
C ASP A 310 14.36 -4.38 1.98
N VAL A 311 14.14 -3.33 2.76
CA VAL A 311 12.88 -3.09 3.48
C VAL A 311 11.85 -2.58 2.50
N ARG A 312 10.73 -3.28 2.44
CA ARG A 312 9.67 -3.03 1.47
C ARG A 312 8.35 -2.65 2.16
N THR A 313 7.30 -3.19 1.71
CA THR A 313 5.89 -2.89 1.96
C THR A 313 5.53 -2.88 3.44
N PRO A 314 5.04 -1.77 4.01
CA PRO A 314 4.41 -1.77 5.32
C PRO A 314 3.12 -2.59 5.29
N LEU A 315 2.88 -3.34 6.38
CA LEU A 315 1.69 -4.19 6.54
C LEU A 315 0.74 -3.65 7.62
N GLY A 316 1.16 -2.68 8.41
CA GLY A 316 0.34 -2.06 9.44
C GLY A 316 1.16 -1.29 10.46
N LEU A 317 0.62 -0.17 10.91
CA LEU A 317 1.08 0.58 12.07
C LEU A 317 0.01 0.41 13.16
N ILE A 318 0.27 -0.51 14.10
CA ILE A 318 -0.71 -0.94 15.12
C ILE A 318 -0.44 -0.19 16.41
N GLU A 319 -1.43 0.55 16.90
CA GLU A 319 -1.35 1.23 18.19
C GLU A 319 -1.34 0.21 19.34
N GLU A 320 -0.35 0.33 20.22
CA GLU A 320 -0.18 -0.51 21.42
C GLU A 320 -0.51 0.25 22.71
N GLY A 321 -0.76 1.55 22.61
CA GLY A 321 -1.08 2.48 23.67
C GLY A 321 0.07 3.44 24.01
N ASN A 322 -0.25 4.57 24.63
CA ASN A 322 0.72 5.59 25.08
C ASN A 322 1.66 6.08 23.96
N ASP A 323 1.12 6.40 22.79
CA ASP A 323 1.87 6.82 21.60
C ASP A 323 2.93 5.79 21.15
N THR A 324 2.78 4.51 21.52
CA THR A 324 3.63 3.41 21.06
C THR A 324 2.91 2.55 20.02
N PHE A 325 3.65 2.09 19.03
CA PHE A 325 3.13 1.34 17.89
C PHE A 325 4.02 0.15 17.56
N THR A 326 3.42 -0.87 16.94
CA THR A 326 4.15 -1.90 16.19
C THR A 326 3.97 -1.64 14.71
N LEU A 327 5.06 -1.39 14.00
CA LEU A 327 5.10 -1.33 12.55
C LEU A 327 5.52 -2.70 12.00
N PHE A 328 4.62 -3.32 11.23
CA PHE A 328 4.89 -4.55 10.48
C PHE A 328 5.25 -4.19 9.03
N TYR A 329 6.20 -4.93 8.46
CA TYR A 329 6.66 -4.69 7.09
C TYR A 329 7.15 -5.99 6.43
N THR A 330 7.22 -6.01 5.11
CA THR A 330 7.95 -7.03 4.37
C THR A 330 9.37 -6.55 4.08
N ALA A 331 10.28 -7.50 4.02
CA ALA A 331 11.65 -7.26 3.58
C ALA A 331 12.19 -8.50 2.87
N ASN A 332 13.15 -8.27 1.99
CA ASN A 332 13.80 -9.35 1.27
C ASN A 332 14.97 -9.90 2.07
N GLU A 333 15.09 -11.23 2.09
CA GLU A 333 16.24 -11.96 2.61
C GLU A 333 17.17 -12.26 1.43
N MET A 334 18.39 -11.72 1.44
CA MET A 334 19.40 -12.08 0.44
C MET A 334 19.88 -13.52 0.65
N ILE A 335 19.61 -14.36 -0.32
CA ILE A 335 20.16 -15.72 -0.36
C ILE A 335 21.36 -15.72 -1.30
N SER A 336 22.54 -16.11 -0.81
CA SER A 336 23.71 -16.26 -1.67
C SER A 336 23.45 -17.35 -2.72
N GLY A 337 23.65 -17.04 -4.00
CA GLY A 337 23.35 -17.94 -5.11
C GLY A 337 21.94 -17.85 -5.66
N ALA A 338 21.11 -16.92 -5.18
CA ALA A 338 19.85 -16.60 -5.89
C ALA A 338 20.17 -16.11 -7.30
N HIS A 339 19.42 -16.60 -8.29
CA HIS A 339 19.61 -16.17 -9.66
C HIS A 339 19.14 -14.70 -9.78
N ALA A 340 20.02 -13.86 -10.32
CA ALA A 340 19.60 -12.53 -10.76
C ALA A 340 18.63 -12.69 -11.92
N ASP A 341 17.58 -11.88 -11.93
CA ASP A 341 16.69 -11.76 -13.09
C ASP A 341 17.40 -11.04 -14.28
N ALA A 342 16.69 -10.86 -15.38
CA ALA A 342 17.22 -10.18 -16.56
C ALA A 342 17.69 -8.74 -16.31
N TYR A 343 17.32 -8.15 -15.16
CA TYR A 343 17.70 -6.79 -14.74
C TYR A 343 18.83 -6.76 -13.70
N GLY A 344 19.40 -7.93 -13.37
CA GLY A 344 20.43 -8.05 -12.35
C GLY A 344 19.89 -7.97 -10.91
N VAL A 345 18.57 -8.05 -10.73
CA VAL A 345 17.94 -8.10 -9.41
C VAL A 345 17.97 -9.53 -8.89
N THR A 346 18.51 -9.71 -7.71
CA THR A 346 18.48 -11.01 -7.03
C THR A 346 17.09 -11.16 -6.37
N LEU A 347 16.29 -12.07 -6.90
CA LEU A 347 14.98 -12.40 -6.31
C LEU A 347 15.22 -13.17 -5.01
N THR A 348 14.97 -12.51 -3.89
CA THR A 348 15.08 -13.10 -2.56
C THR A 348 13.68 -13.33 -2.00
N PRO A 349 13.45 -14.45 -1.27
CA PRO A 349 12.15 -14.67 -0.64
C PRO A 349 11.80 -13.56 0.33
N GLY A 350 10.64 -12.94 0.14
CA GLY A 350 10.11 -11.95 1.07
C GLY A 350 9.80 -12.56 2.43
N ALA A 351 10.13 -11.85 3.50
CA ALA A 351 9.83 -12.22 4.87
C ALA A 351 9.14 -11.06 5.61
N VAL A 352 8.44 -11.36 6.69
CA VAL A 352 7.77 -10.34 7.51
C VAL A 352 8.60 -10.00 8.73
N GLY A 353 8.81 -8.72 8.96
CA GLY A 353 9.46 -8.16 10.13
C GLY A 353 8.55 -7.22 10.92
N LEU A 354 9.06 -6.77 12.06
CA LEU A 354 8.45 -5.72 12.84
C LEU A 354 9.50 -4.84 13.55
N VAL A 355 9.11 -3.60 13.81
CA VAL A 355 9.80 -2.69 14.73
C VAL A 355 8.78 -2.07 15.68
N GLU A 356 9.25 -1.71 16.88
CA GLU A 356 8.47 -0.88 17.82
C GLU A 356 8.80 0.58 17.53
N VAL A 357 7.77 1.41 17.49
CA VAL A 357 7.83 2.81 17.10
C VAL A 357 7.14 3.65 18.16
N GLU A 358 7.70 4.79 18.46
CA GLU A 358 7.09 5.81 19.31
C GLU A 358 6.74 7.06 18.49
N LEU A 359 5.56 7.61 18.72
CA LEU A 359 5.16 8.90 18.18
C LEU A 359 5.64 10.01 19.10
N LYS A 360 6.60 10.79 18.63
CA LYS A 360 7.06 12.01 19.31
C LYS A 360 6.13 13.17 18.97
N ARG A 361 5.69 13.87 20.00
CA ARG A 361 4.89 15.09 19.89
C ARG A 361 5.74 16.31 20.19
N PRO A 362 5.52 17.46 19.53
CA PRO A 362 6.24 18.69 19.86
C PRO A 362 6.02 19.05 21.34
N SER A 363 7.09 19.51 21.99
CA SER A 363 6.98 20.07 23.34
C SER A 363 5.97 21.21 23.32
N ARG A 364 5.03 21.18 24.23
CA ARG A 364 4.05 22.29 24.43
C ARG A 364 4.74 23.51 24.95
#